data_3c9e6a6ff26025ed21ef38eda485294e
#
_entry.id   3c9e6a6ff26025ed21ef38eda485294e
#
_cell.length_a   1.000
_cell.length_b   1.000
_cell.length_c   1.000
_cell.angle_alpha   90.00
_cell.angle_beta   90.00
_cell.angle_gamma   90.00
#
_symmetry.space_group_name_H-M   'P 1'
#
loop_
_entity.id
_entity.type
_entity.pdbx_description
1 polymer ?
#
loop_
_entity_poly.entity_id
_entity_poly.type
_entity_poly.pdbx_seq_one_letter_code
_entity_poly.pdbx_strand_id
1 'polypeptide(L)'
;EDHCWFGHTQIRPNDPDTILFCHEGPYDLIDARLWLIKSDGSRYRCCRKQPSDLILTHEFWLPDGSKFAYVYRETTGDKIENIRLMDPETLKEEILMPCSPFAHFICDKKNEYMVGDSQGSDVPIHLLTEEMLKEKANTISNDFIYLIDVKKRTEKKLCYHGTSWLA
;
A
#
# COMPACT_ATOMS: atom_id res chain seq x y z
N GLU A 1 -8.54 -15.64 -16.43
CA GLU A 1 -9.02 -15.55 -15.04
C GLU A 1 -9.99 -14.40 -14.96
N ASP A 2 -11.27 -14.71 -14.74
CA ASP A 2 -12.38 -13.77 -15.04
C ASP A 2 -12.51 -12.57 -14.08
N HIS A 3 -11.64 -12.45 -13.09
CA HIS A 3 -11.74 -11.40 -12.06
C HIS A 3 -10.39 -10.78 -11.64
N CYS A 4 -9.34 -10.99 -12.43
CA CYS A 4 -8.02 -10.42 -12.15
C CYS A 4 -7.60 -9.47 -13.28
N TRP A 5 -6.91 -8.40 -12.93
CA TRP A 5 -6.43 -7.39 -13.87
C TRP A 5 -5.06 -6.86 -13.46
N PHE A 6 -4.41 -6.13 -14.34
CA PHE A 6 -3.16 -5.44 -14.06
C PHE A 6 -3.42 -3.95 -13.83
N GLY A 7 -2.80 -3.40 -12.81
CA GLY A 7 -2.96 -2.00 -12.43
C GLY A 7 -1.69 -1.39 -11.88
N HIS A 8 -1.77 -0.13 -11.50
CA HIS A 8 -0.74 0.63 -10.79
C HIS A 8 0.64 0.55 -11.45
N THR A 9 0.69 0.60 -12.78
CA THR A 9 1.94 0.54 -13.55
C THR A 9 2.78 1.79 -13.32
N GLN A 10 4.04 1.61 -12.93
CA GLN A 10 4.96 2.70 -12.59
C GLN A 10 6.34 2.43 -13.18
N ILE A 11 6.88 3.41 -13.91
CA ILE A 11 8.25 3.37 -14.41
C ILE A 11 9.19 3.71 -13.25
N ARG A 12 10.28 2.93 -13.11
CA ARG A 12 11.31 3.19 -12.11
C ARG A 12 12.01 4.53 -12.39
N PRO A 13 12.11 5.44 -11.40
CA PRO A 13 12.93 6.64 -11.56
C PRO A 13 14.37 6.29 -11.91
N ASN A 14 14.95 7.03 -12.87
CA ASN A 14 16.31 6.86 -13.38
C ASN A 14 16.62 5.52 -14.09
N ASP A 15 15.63 4.62 -14.24
CA ASP A 15 15.73 3.38 -15.01
C ASP A 15 14.40 3.12 -15.76
N PRO A 16 14.19 3.72 -16.94
CA PRO A 16 12.94 3.59 -17.68
C PRO A 16 12.65 2.18 -18.18
N ASP A 17 13.64 1.30 -18.13
CA ASP A 17 13.46 -0.10 -18.54
C ASP A 17 12.85 -0.99 -17.46
N THR A 18 12.72 -0.49 -16.22
CA THR A 18 12.13 -1.28 -15.13
C THR A 18 10.74 -0.73 -14.78
N ILE A 19 9.75 -1.60 -14.83
CA ILE A 19 8.34 -1.28 -14.55
C ILE A 19 7.88 -2.11 -13.36
N LEU A 20 7.34 -1.44 -12.34
CA LEU A 20 6.58 -2.03 -11.26
C LEU A 20 5.10 -2.04 -11.65
N PHE A 21 4.40 -3.12 -11.40
CA PHE A 21 2.96 -3.20 -11.61
C PHE A 21 2.31 -4.15 -10.62
N CYS A 22 1.00 -4.04 -10.50
CA CYS A 22 0.19 -4.88 -9.64
C CYS A 22 -0.64 -5.87 -10.43
N HIS A 23 -0.70 -7.10 -9.94
CA HIS A 23 -1.74 -8.06 -10.28
C HIS A 23 -2.86 -7.91 -9.24
N GLU A 24 -4.00 -7.42 -9.69
CA GLU A 24 -5.15 -7.09 -8.88
C GLU A 24 -6.24 -8.14 -9.02
N GLY A 25 -7.05 -8.27 -7.98
CA GLY A 25 -8.19 -9.19 -7.95
C GLY A 25 -8.57 -9.55 -6.52
N PRO A 26 -9.53 -10.45 -6.33
CA PRO A 26 -9.81 -11.03 -5.02
C PRO A 26 -8.55 -11.66 -4.42
N TYR A 27 -8.27 -11.37 -3.15
CA TYR A 27 -7.01 -11.77 -2.49
C TYR A 27 -6.80 -13.28 -2.41
N ASP A 28 -7.86 -14.05 -2.45
CA ASP A 28 -7.83 -15.52 -2.50
C ASP A 28 -7.55 -16.10 -3.90
N LEU A 29 -7.62 -15.27 -4.94
CA LEU A 29 -7.38 -15.67 -6.33
C LEU A 29 -6.02 -15.20 -6.87
N ILE A 30 -5.34 -14.28 -6.18
CA ILE A 30 -4.05 -13.76 -6.60
C ILE A 30 -2.92 -14.27 -5.70
N ASP A 31 -1.95 -14.96 -6.28
CA ASP A 31 -0.77 -15.49 -5.57
C ASP A 31 0.23 -14.41 -5.16
N ALA A 32 0.23 -13.29 -5.88
CA ALA A 32 1.16 -12.19 -5.67
C ALA A 32 0.65 -10.91 -6.33
N ARG A 33 0.67 -9.81 -5.60
CA ARG A 33 0.28 -8.50 -6.11
C ARG A 33 1.42 -7.80 -6.83
N LEU A 34 2.62 -7.80 -6.27
CA LEU A 34 3.74 -6.96 -6.70
C LEU A 34 4.65 -7.68 -7.70
N TRP A 35 4.85 -7.07 -8.85
CA TRP A 35 5.61 -7.63 -9.96
C TRP A 35 6.51 -6.60 -10.62
N LEU A 36 7.65 -7.06 -11.10
CA LEU A 36 8.58 -6.29 -11.93
C LEU A 36 8.70 -6.90 -13.32
N ILE A 37 8.85 -6.05 -14.32
CA ILE A 37 9.09 -6.45 -15.71
C ILE A 37 10.01 -5.43 -16.39
N LYS A 38 10.77 -5.83 -17.40
CA LYS A 38 11.49 -4.91 -18.26
C LYS A 38 10.58 -4.35 -19.37
N SER A 39 10.91 -3.17 -19.88
CA SER A 39 10.13 -2.49 -20.92
C SER A 39 10.01 -3.30 -22.23
N ASP A 40 10.94 -4.20 -22.50
CA ASP A 40 10.90 -5.14 -23.62
C ASP A 40 10.08 -6.41 -23.34
N GLY A 41 9.42 -6.50 -22.17
CA GLY A 41 8.64 -7.66 -21.72
C GLY A 41 9.47 -8.79 -21.10
N SER A 42 10.78 -8.63 -21.04
CA SER A 42 11.65 -9.63 -20.40
C SER A 42 11.72 -9.48 -18.87
N ARG A 43 12.39 -10.44 -18.22
CA ARG A 43 12.64 -10.43 -16.76
C ARG A 43 11.39 -10.23 -15.91
N TYR A 44 10.31 -10.86 -16.28
CA TYR A 44 9.10 -10.94 -15.48
C TYR A 44 9.37 -11.62 -14.15
N ARG A 45 9.21 -10.89 -13.03
CA ARG A 45 9.54 -11.39 -11.69
C ARG A 45 8.43 -11.07 -10.68
N CYS A 46 8.02 -12.09 -9.94
CA CYS A 46 7.23 -11.92 -8.73
C CYS A 46 8.11 -11.31 -7.63
N CYS A 47 7.71 -10.18 -7.09
CA CYS A 47 8.44 -9.53 -6.01
C CYS A 47 8.24 -10.24 -4.68
N ARG A 48 6.99 -10.66 -4.42
CA ARG A 48 6.63 -11.33 -3.18
C ARG A 48 5.37 -12.18 -3.36
N LYS A 49 5.38 -13.39 -2.82
CA LYS A 49 4.14 -14.17 -2.67
C LYS A 49 3.23 -13.55 -1.61
N GLN A 50 1.93 -13.63 -1.86
CA GLN A 50 0.92 -13.05 -1.00
C GLN A 50 -0.08 -14.14 -0.60
N PRO A 51 0.11 -14.79 0.56
CA PRO A 51 -0.90 -15.69 1.11
C PRO A 51 -2.20 -14.93 1.45
N SER A 52 -3.31 -15.64 1.60
CA SER A 52 -4.65 -15.06 1.76
C SER A 52 -4.84 -14.21 3.03
N ASP A 53 -3.97 -14.37 4.02
CA ASP A 53 -3.95 -13.59 5.26
C ASP A 53 -3.07 -12.34 5.20
N LEU A 54 -2.50 -12.05 4.02
CA LEU A 54 -1.62 -10.91 3.79
C LEU A 54 -2.19 -9.99 2.72
N ILE A 55 -2.21 -8.70 3.01
CA ILE A 55 -2.51 -7.64 2.06
C ILE A 55 -1.24 -6.83 1.81
N LEU A 56 -0.85 -6.70 0.54
CA LEU A 56 0.17 -5.78 0.07
C LEU A 56 -0.54 -4.70 -0.76
N THR A 57 -0.26 -3.43 -0.48
CA THR A 57 -0.99 -2.35 -1.14
C THR A 57 -0.20 -1.04 -1.16
N HIS A 58 -0.66 -0.08 -1.96
CA HIS A 58 -0.17 1.31 -2.01
C HIS A 58 1.33 1.41 -2.32
N GLU A 59 1.78 0.64 -3.29
CA GLU A 59 3.17 0.62 -3.73
C GLU A 59 3.54 1.84 -4.56
N PHE A 60 4.74 2.37 -4.35
CA PHE A 60 5.33 3.42 -5.18
C PHE A 60 6.86 3.39 -5.15
N TRP A 61 7.50 3.87 -6.21
CA TRP A 61 8.94 4.03 -6.25
C TRP A 61 9.40 5.19 -5.37
N LEU A 62 10.50 4.99 -4.61
CA LEU A 62 11.22 6.11 -4.03
C LEU A 62 11.77 7.00 -5.14
N PRO A 63 11.87 8.32 -4.93
CA PRO A 63 12.23 9.28 -5.98
C PRO A 63 13.57 9.03 -6.67
N ASP A 64 14.50 8.39 -5.96
CA ASP A 64 15.81 8.01 -6.49
C ASP A 64 15.79 6.66 -7.25
N GLY A 65 14.68 5.95 -7.24
CA GLY A 65 14.53 4.64 -7.87
C GLY A 65 15.29 3.52 -7.17
N SER A 66 15.88 3.76 -5.98
CA SER A 66 16.67 2.76 -5.27
C SER A 66 15.83 1.60 -4.74
N LYS A 67 14.62 1.90 -4.30
CA LYS A 67 13.66 0.95 -3.74
C LYS A 67 12.23 1.37 -4.10
N PHE A 68 11.29 0.49 -3.87
CA PHE A 68 9.87 0.86 -3.81
C PHE A 68 9.30 0.58 -2.42
N ALA A 69 8.39 1.45 -2.00
CA ALA A 69 7.67 1.34 -0.74
C ALA A 69 6.31 0.69 -0.96
N TYR A 70 5.79 0.02 0.05
CA TYR A 70 4.43 -0.52 0.07
C TYR A 70 3.96 -0.74 1.50
N VAL A 71 2.65 -0.84 1.69
CA VAL A 71 2.06 -1.23 2.98
C VAL A 71 1.95 -2.75 3.02
N TYR A 72 2.43 -3.32 4.11
CA TYR A 72 2.29 -4.73 4.49
C TYR A 72 1.27 -4.82 5.62
N ARG A 73 0.19 -5.57 5.43
CA ARG A 73 -0.88 -5.72 6.42
C ARG A 73 -1.23 -7.19 6.59
N GLU A 74 -1.15 -7.69 7.81
CA GLU A 74 -1.68 -8.98 8.21
C GLU A 74 -3.16 -8.85 8.58
N THR A 75 -4.00 -9.76 8.07
CA THR A 75 -5.45 -9.74 8.31
C THR A 75 -5.85 -10.62 9.49
N THR A 76 -4.94 -11.48 9.93
CA THR A 76 -5.11 -12.44 11.05
C THR A 76 -4.01 -12.27 12.09
N GLY A 77 -4.15 -12.92 13.22
CA GLY A 77 -3.18 -12.83 14.31
C GLY A 77 -3.11 -11.45 14.94
N ASP A 78 -1.89 -10.95 15.12
CA ASP A 78 -1.61 -9.65 15.76
C ASP A 78 -1.94 -8.44 14.86
N LYS A 79 -2.42 -8.69 13.64
CA LYS A 79 -2.77 -7.67 12.64
C LYS A 79 -1.65 -6.63 12.44
N ILE A 80 -0.45 -7.11 12.25
CA ILE A 80 0.72 -6.27 12.03
C ILE A 80 0.53 -5.45 10.75
N GLU A 81 0.74 -4.15 10.86
CA GLU A 81 0.74 -3.24 9.74
C GLU A 81 2.00 -2.38 9.75
N ASN A 82 2.70 -2.32 8.63
CA ASN A 82 3.93 -1.56 8.51
C ASN A 82 4.22 -1.14 7.07
N ILE A 83 5.01 -0.08 6.93
CA ILE A 83 5.61 0.31 5.65
C ILE A 83 6.87 -0.52 5.47
N ARG A 84 7.00 -1.13 4.29
CA ARG A 84 8.20 -1.83 3.86
C ARG A 84 8.81 -1.19 2.64
N LEU A 85 10.12 -1.37 2.53
CA LEU A 85 10.89 -1.01 1.35
C LEU A 85 11.46 -2.27 0.75
N MET A 86 11.41 -2.38 -0.58
CA MET A 86 11.97 -3.52 -1.32
C MET A 86 13.02 -3.04 -2.31
N ASP A 87 14.16 -3.67 -2.28
CA ASP A 87 15.20 -3.51 -3.29
C ASP A 87 14.80 -4.25 -4.59
N PRO A 88 14.70 -3.57 -5.74
CA PRO A 88 14.20 -4.18 -6.98
C PRO A 88 15.14 -5.21 -7.59
N GLU A 89 16.45 -5.18 -7.26
CA GLU A 89 17.42 -6.09 -7.83
C GLU A 89 17.49 -7.39 -7.04
N THR A 90 17.51 -7.28 -5.73
CA THR A 90 17.70 -8.41 -4.82
C THR A 90 16.40 -8.97 -4.26
N LEU A 91 15.30 -8.22 -4.34
CA LEU A 91 14.00 -8.48 -3.72
C LEU A 91 14.09 -8.60 -2.18
N LYS A 92 15.13 -8.04 -1.58
CA LYS A 92 15.25 -7.95 -0.12
C LYS A 92 14.33 -6.89 0.41
N GLU A 93 13.57 -7.26 1.43
CA GLU A 93 12.69 -6.36 2.16
C GLU A 93 13.35 -5.82 3.42
N GLU A 94 13.01 -4.59 3.76
CA GLU A 94 13.25 -4.02 5.09
C GLU A 94 11.98 -3.37 5.62
N ILE A 95 11.74 -3.49 6.91
CA ILE A 95 10.66 -2.78 7.59
C ILE A 95 11.13 -1.36 7.86
N LEU A 96 10.44 -0.38 7.25
CA LEU A 96 10.71 1.02 7.56
C LEU A 96 10.17 1.37 8.96
N MET A 97 8.89 1.12 9.20
CA MET A 97 8.25 1.39 10.50
C MET A 97 6.84 0.76 10.57
N PRO A 98 6.30 0.50 11.76
CA PRO A 98 4.87 0.30 11.93
C PRO A 98 4.10 1.53 11.44
N CYS A 99 2.90 1.37 10.93
CA CYS A 99 2.10 2.48 10.44
C CYS A 99 0.61 2.32 10.77
N SER A 100 -0.11 3.44 10.69
CA SER A 100 -1.57 3.45 10.69
C SER A 100 -2.13 2.78 9.43
N PRO A 101 -3.41 2.37 9.42
CA PRO A 101 -4.05 1.72 8.27
C PRO A 101 -4.25 2.72 7.13
N PHE A 102 -3.20 2.97 6.35
CA PHE A 102 -3.26 3.90 5.23
C PHE A 102 -4.10 3.35 4.08
N ALA A 103 -4.92 4.22 3.52
CA ALA A 103 -5.58 4.01 2.24
C ALA A 103 -4.68 4.39 1.07
N HIS A 104 -3.91 5.47 1.23
CA HIS A 104 -2.87 5.91 0.30
C HIS A 104 -1.70 6.48 1.07
N PHE A 105 -0.51 6.46 0.48
CA PHE A 105 0.64 7.19 1.01
C PHE A 105 1.67 7.43 -0.10
N ILE A 106 2.45 8.49 0.04
CA ILE A 106 3.50 8.85 -0.92
C ILE A 106 4.59 9.66 -0.22
N CYS A 107 5.82 9.61 -0.76
CA CYS A 107 6.93 10.38 -0.24
C CYS A 107 7.17 11.70 -0.98
N ASP A 108 7.91 12.60 -0.34
CA ASP A 108 8.48 13.79 -0.96
C ASP A 108 9.67 13.45 -1.85
N LYS A 109 10.14 14.43 -2.65
CA LYS A 109 11.26 14.24 -3.61
C LYS A 109 12.58 13.82 -2.97
N LYS A 110 12.77 14.07 -1.69
CA LYS A 110 14.01 13.75 -0.97
C LYS A 110 13.90 12.47 -0.14
N ASN A 111 12.72 11.86 -0.12
CA ASN A 111 12.42 10.74 0.76
C ASN A 111 12.67 11.03 2.26
N GLU A 112 12.46 12.30 2.66
CA GLU A 112 12.59 12.72 4.04
C GLU A 112 11.26 12.58 4.79
N TYR A 113 10.16 12.81 4.06
CA TYR A 113 8.80 12.72 4.59
C TYR A 113 7.89 11.91 3.69
N MET A 114 6.90 11.29 4.29
CA MET A 114 5.76 10.72 3.59
C MET A 114 4.48 11.33 4.15
N VAL A 115 3.44 11.37 3.35
CA VAL A 115 2.08 11.67 3.78
C VAL A 115 1.19 10.48 3.48
N GLY A 116 0.27 10.18 4.38
CA GLY A 116 -0.72 9.11 4.19
C GLY A 116 -2.07 9.55 4.72
N ASP A 117 -3.11 9.03 4.11
CA ASP A 117 -4.47 9.11 4.62
C ASP A 117 -4.88 7.76 5.21
N SER A 118 -5.51 7.78 6.37
CA SER A 118 -6.09 6.57 6.95
C SER A 118 -7.60 6.54 6.72
N GLN A 119 -8.10 5.33 6.58
CA GLN A 119 -9.54 5.08 6.54
C GLN A 119 -9.93 4.26 7.78
N GLY A 120 -10.93 4.72 8.50
CA GLY A 120 -11.37 4.13 9.76
C GLY A 120 -12.10 2.78 9.68
N SER A 121 -12.00 2.07 8.55
CA SER A 121 -12.68 0.81 8.35
C SER A 121 -11.77 -0.32 7.98
N ASP A 122 -11.68 -1.30 8.84
CA ASP A 122 -11.08 -2.62 8.55
C ASP A 122 -11.93 -3.47 7.59
N VAL A 123 -13.13 -3.03 7.24
CA VAL A 123 -14.05 -3.77 6.37
C VAL A 123 -14.13 -3.09 5.01
N PRO A 124 -13.82 -3.81 3.92
CA PRO A 124 -14.03 -3.31 2.57
C PRO A 124 -15.47 -2.80 2.38
N ILE A 125 -15.61 -1.67 1.70
CA ILE A 125 -16.88 -0.94 1.56
C ILE A 125 -18.00 -1.82 0.99
N HIS A 126 -17.70 -2.71 0.06
CA HIS A 126 -18.66 -3.62 -0.56
C HIS A 126 -19.15 -4.75 0.37
N LEU A 127 -18.51 -4.92 1.52
CA LEU A 127 -18.90 -5.86 2.57
C LEU A 127 -19.62 -5.18 3.74
N LEU A 128 -19.76 -3.83 3.71
CA LEU A 128 -20.47 -3.10 4.75
C LEU A 128 -21.98 -3.27 4.56
N THR A 129 -22.67 -3.71 5.61
CA THR A 129 -24.13 -3.72 5.66
C THR A 129 -24.64 -2.30 5.92
N GLU A 130 -25.93 -2.02 5.60
CA GLU A 130 -26.56 -0.73 5.92
C GLU A 130 -26.47 -0.39 7.41
N GLU A 131 -26.51 -1.38 8.27
CA GLU A 131 -26.43 -1.21 9.72
C GLU A 131 -25.03 -0.77 10.15
N MET A 132 -23.98 -1.42 9.59
CA MET A 132 -22.59 -1.02 9.78
C MET A 132 -22.29 0.38 9.24
N LEU A 133 -22.94 0.77 8.13
CA LEU A 133 -22.83 2.10 7.55
C LEU A 133 -23.44 3.18 8.47
N LYS A 134 -24.61 2.90 9.07
CA LYS A 134 -25.26 3.80 10.03
C LYS A 134 -24.46 3.94 11.32
N GLU A 135 -23.87 2.88 11.79
CA GLU A 135 -23.02 2.87 13.00
C GLU A 135 -21.72 3.66 12.77
N LYS A 136 -21.13 3.55 11.59
CA LYS A 136 -19.95 4.33 11.18
C LYS A 136 -20.23 5.82 11.01
N ALA A 137 -21.38 6.21 10.50
CA ALA A 137 -21.76 7.61 10.39
C ALA A 137 -21.84 8.31 11.76
N ASN A 138 -21.97 7.53 12.84
CA ASN A 138 -22.05 8.02 14.22
C ASN A 138 -20.74 7.86 15.01
N THR A 139 -19.75 7.13 14.48
CA THR A 139 -18.43 7.01 15.11
C THR A 139 -17.47 7.98 14.45
N ILE A 140 -16.68 8.69 15.26
CA ILE A 140 -15.52 9.47 14.78
C ILE A 140 -14.56 8.44 14.17
N SER A 141 -14.63 8.26 12.87
CA SER A 141 -13.74 7.40 12.14
C SER A 141 -12.31 7.94 12.22
N ASN A 142 -11.31 7.05 12.13
CA ASN A 142 -9.90 7.44 12.16
C ASN A 142 -9.43 8.06 10.83
N ASP A 143 -10.25 8.89 10.19
CA ASP A 143 -9.96 9.51 8.89
C ASP A 143 -9.04 10.71 9.09
N PHE A 144 -7.75 10.43 9.21
CA PHE A 144 -6.71 11.44 9.42
C PHE A 144 -5.72 11.45 8.27
N ILE A 145 -5.18 12.65 8.02
CA ILE A 145 -3.95 12.81 7.26
C ILE A 145 -2.78 12.70 8.25
N TYR A 146 -1.80 11.89 7.91
CA TYR A 146 -0.59 11.69 8.68
C TYR A 146 0.64 12.22 7.95
N LEU A 147 1.56 12.80 8.71
CA LEU A 147 2.93 13.05 8.29
C LEU A 147 3.84 11.98 8.89
N ILE A 148 4.64 11.36 8.05
CA ILE A 148 5.63 10.37 8.42
C ILE A 148 7.02 11.01 8.27
N ASP A 149 7.81 11.03 9.34
CA ASP A 149 9.22 11.38 9.30
C ASP A 149 10.03 10.11 9.07
N VAL A 150 10.55 9.94 7.85
CA VAL A 150 11.23 8.73 7.42
C VAL A 150 12.49 8.46 8.24
N LYS A 151 13.24 9.51 8.54
CA LYS A 151 14.49 9.41 9.31
C LYS A 151 14.23 9.05 10.78
N LYS A 152 13.23 9.65 11.39
CA LYS A 152 12.86 9.36 12.79
C LYS A 152 12.01 8.11 12.93
N ARG A 153 11.44 7.61 11.82
CA ARG A 153 10.51 6.47 11.81
C ARG A 153 9.30 6.71 12.71
N THR A 154 8.70 7.89 12.59
CA THR A 154 7.54 8.30 13.38
C THR A 154 6.45 8.85 12.50
N GLU A 155 5.21 8.65 12.92
CA GLU A 155 4.05 9.26 12.28
C GLU A 155 3.36 10.24 13.23
N LYS A 156 2.76 11.28 12.65
CA LYS A 156 2.02 12.31 13.37
C LYS A 156 0.72 12.62 12.64
N LYS A 157 -0.40 12.58 13.35
CA LYS A 157 -1.68 13.09 12.85
C LYS A 157 -1.58 14.58 12.57
N LEU A 158 -1.94 15.00 11.35
CA LEU A 158 -1.97 16.41 10.95
C LEU A 158 -3.36 17.00 11.10
N CYS A 159 -4.34 16.39 10.46
CA CYS A 159 -5.72 16.86 10.47
C CYS A 159 -6.69 15.70 10.23
N TYR A 160 -7.91 15.90 10.72
CA TYR A 160 -9.06 15.09 10.40
C TYR A 160 -9.65 15.59 9.07
N HIS A 161 -9.91 14.71 8.12
CA HIS A 161 -10.43 15.13 6.81
C HIS A 161 -11.94 14.90 6.64
N GLY A 162 -12.58 14.15 7.54
CA GLY A 162 -14.03 14.02 7.61
C GLY A 162 -14.70 13.38 6.39
N THR A 163 -13.91 12.93 5.43
CA THR A 163 -14.43 12.28 4.22
C THR A 163 -14.50 10.78 4.46
N SER A 164 -15.70 10.22 4.35
CA SER A 164 -15.83 8.78 4.22
C SER A 164 -16.13 8.45 2.76
N TRP A 165 -15.78 7.25 2.33
CA TRP A 165 -16.21 6.72 1.02
C TRP A 165 -17.74 6.62 0.88
N LEU A 166 -18.48 7.11 1.87
CA LEU A 166 -19.92 7.00 2.04
C LEU A 166 -20.63 8.34 1.92
N ALA A 167 -19.91 9.42 1.60
CA ALA A 167 -20.49 10.73 1.34
C ALA A 167 -20.89 10.88 -0.12
#